data_97dbdd3c67da477378d59e0427aab11c
#
_entry.id   97dbdd3c67da477378d59e0427aab11c
#
_cell.length_a   1.000
_cell.length_b   1.000
_cell.length_c   1.000
_cell.angle_alpha   90.00
_cell.angle_beta   90.00
_cell.angle_gamma   90.00
#
_symmetry.space_group_name_H-M   'P 1'
#
loop_
_entity.id
_entity.type
_entity.pdbx_description
1 polymer ?
#
loop_
_entity_poly.entity_id
_entity_poly.type
_entity_poly.pdbx_seq_one_letter_code
_entity_poly.pdbx_strand_id
1 'polypeptide(L)'
;MIILDTSIWIEHLKNNQNYFPKICKLLESGEVLAVECVFGELLQGVKNKKEKEIILKFWEHLPKKKYRDAIIKAGIYSVENKLFDYGVGLIDAIILVHGIKSKSKIWTLDKKLLRVLPKTLNYEENLSLNNRSSYAP
;
A
#
# COMPACT_ATOMS: atom_id res chain seq x y z
N MET A 1 -7.11 -8.75 2.52
CA MET A 1 -6.57 -8.01 1.36
C MET A 1 -5.28 -7.30 1.78
N ILE A 2 -4.50 -6.93 0.82
CA ILE A 2 -3.23 -6.23 1.03
C ILE A 2 -3.21 -4.99 0.15
N ILE A 3 -2.87 -3.86 0.74
CA ILE A 3 -2.67 -2.61 0.02
C ILE A 3 -1.16 -2.44 -0.20
N LEU A 4 -0.76 -2.32 -1.45
CA LEU A 4 0.61 -1.98 -1.82
C LEU A 4 0.69 -0.47 -1.94
N ASP A 5 1.55 0.19 -1.18
CA ASP A 5 1.75 1.62 -1.39
C ASP A 5 2.61 1.88 -2.63
N THR A 6 2.81 3.13 -2.96
CA THR A 6 3.54 3.54 -4.15
C THR A 6 4.96 2.96 -4.19
N SER A 7 5.66 2.90 -3.03
CA SER A 7 7.03 2.39 -2.96
C SER A 7 7.14 0.91 -3.39
N ILE A 8 6.19 0.10 -3.02
CA ILE A 8 6.14 -1.32 -3.40
C ILE A 8 5.77 -1.49 -4.87
N TRP A 9 4.76 -0.75 -5.36
CA TRP A 9 4.41 -0.77 -6.78
C TRP A 9 5.59 -0.41 -7.68
N ILE A 10 6.38 0.58 -7.27
CA ILE A 10 7.59 0.99 -8.02
C ILE A 10 8.57 -0.19 -8.13
N GLU A 11 8.80 -0.92 -7.05
CA GLU A 11 9.68 -2.10 -7.07
C GLU A 11 9.13 -3.20 -7.99
N HIS A 12 7.82 -3.39 -8.01
CA HIS A 12 7.18 -4.34 -8.92
C HIS A 12 7.37 -3.92 -10.40
N LEU A 13 7.13 -2.65 -10.71
CA LEU A 13 7.27 -2.12 -12.07
C LEU A 13 8.71 -2.16 -12.57
N LYS A 14 9.69 -2.10 -11.67
CA LYS A 14 11.12 -2.25 -11.99
C LYS A 14 11.54 -3.72 -12.15
N ASN A 15 10.65 -4.67 -11.95
CA ASN A 15 10.96 -6.11 -11.94
C ASN A 15 12.01 -6.48 -10.88
N ASN A 16 12.02 -5.77 -9.75
CA ASN A 16 12.94 -6.10 -8.65
C ASN A 16 12.63 -7.50 -8.10
N GLN A 17 13.54 -8.43 -8.26
CA GLN A 17 13.34 -9.84 -7.91
C GLN A 17 13.16 -10.09 -6.41
N ASN A 18 13.52 -9.16 -5.57
CA ASN A 18 13.24 -9.25 -4.13
C ASN A 18 11.76 -9.07 -3.80
N TYR A 19 10.98 -8.48 -4.71
CA TYR A 19 9.56 -8.16 -4.52
C TYR A 19 8.66 -8.80 -5.57
N PHE A 20 9.12 -8.86 -6.81
CA PHE A 20 8.31 -9.21 -7.98
C PHE A 20 7.59 -10.57 -7.85
N PRO A 21 8.26 -11.69 -7.49
CA PRO A 21 7.58 -12.98 -7.40
C PRO A 21 6.46 -12.99 -6.36
N LYS A 22 6.67 -12.36 -5.23
CA LYS A 22 5.70 -12.29 -4.14
C LYS A 22 4.49 -11.46 -4.52
N ILE A 23 4.72 -10.32 -5.16
CA ILE A 23 3.64 -9.45 -5.63
C ILE A 23 2.82 -10.15 -6.70
N CYS A 24 3.46 -10.86 -7.63
CA CYS A 24 2.76 -11.65 -8.65
C CYS A 24 1.81 -12.67 -8.02
N LYS A 25 2.24 -13.37 -6.97
CA LYS A 25 1.37 -14.32 -6.26
C LYS A 25 0.16 -13.64 -5.64
N LEU A 26 0.36 -12.47 -5.02
CA LEU A 26 -0.73 -11.71 -4.42
C LEU A 26 -1.72 -11.22 -5.48
N LEU A 27 -1.21 -10.76 -6.61
CA LEU A 27 -2.05 -10.33 -7.74
C LEU A 27 -2.86 -11.50 -8.32
N GLU A 28 -2.22 -12.64 -8.54
CA GLU A 28 -2.86 -13.84 -9.08
C GLU A 28 -3.96 -14.38 -8.15
N SER A 29 -3.75 -14.30 -6.85
CA SER A 29 -4.74 -14.77 -5.86
C SER A 29 -5.84 -13.76 -5.53
N GLY A 30 -5.82 -12.57 -6.17
CA GLY A 30 -6.82 -11.54 -5.96
C GLY A 30 -6.77 -10.86 -4.60
N GLU A 31 -5.60 -10.87 -3.96
CA GLU A 31 -5.44 -10.34 -2.60
C GLU A 31 -5.02 -8.87 -2.54
N VAL A 32 -4.74 -8.24 -3.69
CA VAL A 32 -4.30 -6.84 -3.74
C VAL A 32 -5.49 -5.90 -3.90
N LEU A 33 -5.65 -4.99 -2.96
CA LEU A 33 -6.66 -3.93 -3.00
C LEU A 33 -6.03 -2.66 -3.53
N ALA A 34 -6.57 -2.12 -4.63
CA ALA A 34 -6.10 -0.88 -5.21
C ALA A 34 -6.70 0.33 -4.49
N VAL A 35 -5.85 1.33 -4.21
CA VAL A 35 -6.27 2.60 -3.61
C VAL A 35 -6.00 3.72 -4.62
N GLU A 36 -7.01 4.54 -4.87
CA GLU A 36 -6.97 5.54 -5.94
C GLU A 36 -5.79 6.50 -5.84
N CYS A 37 -5.50 7.03 -4.66
CA CYS A 37 -4.39 7.98 -4.49
C CYS A 37 -3.03 7.38 -4.80
N VAL A 38 -2.84 6.08 -4.56
CA VAL A 38 -1.61 5.36 -4.92
C VAL A 38 -1.46 5.32 -6.44
N PHE A 39 -2.53 4.99 -7.16
CA PHE A 39 -2.51 4.94 -8.61
C PHE A 39 -2.35 6.32 -9.23
N GLY A 40 -2.90 7.36 -8.61
CA GLY A 40 -2.64 8.74 -9.00
C GLY A 40 -1.16 9.09 -8.92
N GLU A 41 -0.49 8.73 -7.83
CA GLU A 41 0.95 8.93 -7.68
C GLU A 41 1.77 8.16 -8.71
N LEU A 42 1.41 6.90 -8.96
CA LEU A 42 2.07 6.09 -9.98
C LEU A 42 1.96 6.70 -11.36
N LEU A 43 0.77 7.16 -11.73
CA LEU A 43 0.52 7.80 -13.02
C LEU A 43 1.28 9.12 -13.17
N GLN A 44 1.38 9.89 -12.10
CA GLN A 44 2.15 11.14 -12.10
C GLN A 44 3.64 10.89 -12.43
N GLY A 45 4.18 9.75 -12.01
CA GLY A 45 5.58 9.40 -12.19
C GLY A 45 5.91 8.57 -13.41
N VAL A 46 4.97 8.29 -14.33
CA VAL A 46 5.24 7.47 -15.52
C VAL A 46 6.26 8.09 -16.44
N LYS A 47 7.12 7.26 -17.01
CA LYS A 47 8.21 7.69 -17.89
C LYS A 47 7.86 7.58 -19.37
N ASN A 48 6.87 6.76 -19.73
CA ASN A 48 6.48 6.51 -21.12
C ASN A 48 5.04 5.99 -21.21
N LYS A 49 4.54 5.91 -22.42
CA LYS A 49 3.18 5.46 -22.72
C LYS A 49 2.92 4.01 -22.30
N LYS A 50 3.91 3.14 -22.50
CA LYS A 50 3.78 1.72 -22.15
C LYS A 50 3.59 1.52 -20.65
N GLU A 51 4.36 2.21 -19.85
CA GLU A 51 4.25 2.18 -18.38
C GLU A 51 2.88 2.69 -17.93
N LYS A 52 2.41 3.79 -18.51
CA LYS A 52 1.08 4.34 -18.26
C LYS A 52 -0.01 3.29 -18.53
N GLU A 53 0.06 2.62 -19.67
CA GLU A 53 -0.91 1.59 -20.04
C GLU A 53 -0.93 0.42 -19.08
N ILE A 54 0.24 -0.02 -18.59
CA ILE A 54 0.35 -1.10 -17.61
C ILE A 54 -0.34 -0.70 -16.30
N ILE A 55 -0.06 0.50 -15.80
CA ILE A 55 -0.66 1.01 -14.55
C ILE A 55 -2.18 1.12 -14.68
N LEU A 56 -2.68 1.65 -15.80
CA LEU A 56 -4.11 1.78 -16.05
C LEU A 56 -4.81 0.41 -16.12
N LYS A 57 -4.15 -0.61 -16.67
CA LYS A 57 -4.69 -1.97 -16.67
C LYS A 57 -4.81 -2.55 -15.27
N PHE A 58 -3.82 -2.36 -14.43
CA PHE A 58 -3.91 -2.76 -13.02
C PHE A 58 -5.07 -2.06 -12.32
N TRP A 59 -5.17 -0.75 -12.50
CA TRP A 59 -6.27 0.02 -11.91
C TRP A 59 -7.63 -0.50 -12.35
N GLU A 60 -7.79 -0.80 -13.63
CA GLU A 60 -9.06 -1.28 -14.20
C GLU A 60 -9.48 -2.64 -13.63
N HIS A 61 -8.52 -3.57 -13.42
CA HIS A 61 -8.81 -4.95 -13.08
C HIS A 61 -8.74 -5.27 -11.59
N LEU A 62 -8.04 -4.48 -10.79
CA LEU A 62 -7.88 -4.76 -9.36
C LEU A 62 -9.13 -4.43 -8.56
N PRO A 63 -9.39 -5.21 -7.48
CA PRO A 63 -10.46 -4.86 -6.54
C PRO A 63 -10.25 -3.47 -5.95
N LYS A 64 -11.33 -2.73 -5.80
CA LYS A 64 -11.34 -1.38 -5.25
C LYS A 64 -12.51 -1.24 -4.28
N LYS A 65 -12.32 -0.44 -3.23
CA LYS A 65 -13.38 -0.06 -2.30
C LYS A 65 -13.44 1.46 -2.24
N LYS A 66 -14.65 2.00 -2.34
CA LYS A 66 -14.88 3.44 -2.19
C LYS A 66 -15.46 3.70 -0.80
N TYR A 67 -14.88 4.65 -0.10
CA TYR A 67 -15.37 5.10 1.18
C TYR A 67 -15.79 6.56 1.08
N ARG A 68 -17.01 6.84 1.54
CA ARG A 68 -17.51 8.21 1.57
C ARG A 68 -16.61 9.07 2.46
N ASP A 69 -16.31 10.25 1.95
CA ASP A 69 -15.49 11.25 2.68
C ASP A 69 -14.13 10.72 3.16
N ALA A 70 -13.52 9.82 2.40
CA ALA A 70 -12.25 9.20 2.77
C ALA A 70 -11.13 10.23 3.00
N ILE A 71 -11.08 11.30 2.19
CA ILE A 71 -10.07 12.35 2.34
C ILE A 71 -10.31 13.14 3.62
N ILE A 72 -11.57 13.50 3.91
CA ILE A 72 -11.92 14.20 5.16
C ILE A 72 -11.59 13.33 6.37
N LYS A 73 -11.95 12.06 6.32
CA LYS A 73 -11.64 11.10 7.40
C LYS A 73 -10.14 10.92 7.60
N ALA A 74 -9.37 10.94 6.52
CA ALA A 74 -7.91 10.88 6.59
C ALA A 74 -7.33 12.13 7.27
N GLY A 75 -7.86 13.31 6.98
CA GLY A 75 -7.47 14.54 7.65
C GLY A 75 -7.74 14.49 9.15
N ILE A 76 -8.92 14.00 9.54
CA ILE A 76 -9.30 13.84 10.96
C ILE A 76 -8.36 12.83 11.64
N TYR A 77 -8.14 11.67 11.02
CA TYR A 77 -7.23 10.65 11.53
C TYR A 77 -5.82 11.20 11.71
N SER A 78 -5.34 11.99 10.75
CA SER A 78 -4.02 12.60 10.78
C SER A 78 -3.85 13.52 11.99
N VAL A 79 -4.83 14.39 12.26
CA VAL A 79 -4.80 15.31 13.40
C VAL A 79 -4.88 14.54 14.73
N GLU A 80 -5.76 13.56 14.84
CA GLU A 80 -5.95 12.77 16.06
C GLU A 80 -4.71 11.93 16.42
N ASN A 81 -3.97 11.48 15.41
CA ASN A 81 -2.79 10.63 15.59
C ASN A 81 -1.48 11.38 15.38
N LYS A 82 -1.52 12.70 15.22
CA LYS A 82 -0.35 13.57 15.07
C LYS A 82 0.58 13.12 13.92
N LEU A 83 0.01 12.67 12.82
CA LEU A 83 0.80 12.15 11.70
C LEU A 83 1.72 13.20 11.09
N PHE A 84 1.29 14.46 11.07
CA PHE A 84 2.09 15.56 10.53
C PHE A 84 3.40 15.74 11.30
N ASP A 85 3.38 15.50 12.62
CA ASP A 85 4.57 15.58 13.46
C ASP A 85 5.62 14.51 13.09
N TYR A 86 5.19 13.41 12.50
CA TYR A 86 6.06 12.34 12.01
C TYR A 86 6.45 12.52 10.54
N GLY A 87 6.06 13.64 9.93
CA GLY A 87 6.34 13.89 8.52
C GLY A 87 5.47 13.09 7.55
N VAL A 88 4.34 12.57 8.02
CA VAL A 88 3.39 11.77 7.22
C VAL A 88 2.32 12.70 6.65
N GLY A 89 2.20 12.73 5.33
CA GLY A 89 1.27 13.59 4.63
C GLY A 89 -0.12 12.99 4.46
N LEU A 90 -0.99 13.75 3.78
CA LEU A 90 -2.39 13.38 3.60
C LEU A 90 -2.55 12.09 2.76
N ILE A 91 -1.73 11.90 1.73
CA ILE A 91 -1.80 10.68 0.89
C ILE A 91 -1.59 9.43 1.73
N ASP A 92 -0.58 9.43 2.59
CA ASP A 92 -0.32 8.31 3.50
C ASP A 92 -1.45 8.12 4.51
N ALA A 93 -2.03 9.21 4.99
CA ALA A 93 -3.20 9.14 5.88
C ALA A 93 -4.41 8.50 5.18
N ILE A 94 -4.60 8.78 3.89
CA ILE A 94 -5.66 8.14 3.08
C ILE A 94 -5.41 6.63 2.99
N ILE A 95 -4.18 6.22 2.75
CA ILE A 95 -3.80 4.80 2.71
C ILE A 95 -4.10 4.12 4.05
N LEU A 96 -3.75 4.76 5.16
CA LEU A 96 -4.02 4.25 6.51
C LEU A 96 -5.51 4.07 6.77
N VAL A 97 -6.33 5.07 6.41
CA VAL A 97 -7.79 4.99 6.57
C VAL A 97 -8.37 3.86 5.74
N HIS A 98 -7.91 3.68 4.50
CA HIS A 98 -8.33 2.55 3.67
C HIS A 98 -7.96 1.21 4.31
N GLY A 99 -6.75 1.08 4.83
CA GLY A 99 -6.30 -0.14 5.50
C GLY A 99 -7.15 -0.46 6.73
N ILE A 100 -7.41 0.53 7.56
CA ILE A 100 -8.23 0.36 8.77
C ILE A 100 -9.66 -0.05 8.41
N LYS A 101 -10.30 0.66 7.47
CA LYS A 101 -11.69 0.40 7.10
C LYS A 101 -11.89 -0.93 6.39
N SER A 102 -10.97 -1.30 5.51
CA SER A 102 -11.05 -2.56 4.77
C SER A 102 -10.47 -3.75 5.54
N LYS A 103 -9.86 -3.50 6.70
CA LYS A 103 -9.11 -4.51 7.47
C LYS A 103 -8.03 -5.18 6.62
N SER A 104 -7.37 -4.38 5.80
CA SER A 104 -6.31 -4.83 4.90
C SER A 104 -4.95 -4.53 5.48
N LYS A 105 -3.99 -5.42 5.24
CA LYS A 105 -2.58 -5.14 5.55
C LYS A 105 -2.05 -4.11 4.58
N ILE A 106 -1.05 -3.36 5.01
CA ILE A 106 -0.38 -2.35 4.17
C ILE A 106 1.08 -2.76 4.05
N TRP A 107 1.56 -2.84 2.81
CA TRP A 107 2.96 -3.11 2.52
C TRP A 107 3.62 -1.84 2.01
N THR A 108 4.63 -1.37 2.72
CA THR A 108 5.35 -0.13 2.39
C THR A 108 6.84 -0.25 2.71
N LEU A 109 7.66 0.48 1.98
CA LEU A 109 9.08 0.68 2.26
C LEU A 109 9.35 2.06 2.84
N ASP A 110 8.34 2.92 2.92
CA ASP A 110 8.47 4.28 3.45
C ASP A 110 8.65 4.25 4.97
N LYS A 111 9.82 4.66 5.42
CA LYS A 111 10.16 4.66 6.85
C LYS A 111 9.27 5.56 7.70
N LYS A 112 8.81 6.68 7.14
CA LYS A 112 7.89 7.59 7.85
C LYS A 112 6.54 6.93 8.06
N LEU A 113 5.99 6.31 7.01
CA LEU A 113 4.74 5.58 7.11
C LEU A 113 4.85 4.40 8.07
N LEU A 114 5.94 3.64 8.02
CA LEU A 114 6.18 2.51 8.92
C LEU A 114 6.15 2.90 10.39
N ARG A 115 6.61 4.10 10.73
CA ARG A 115 6.60 4.60 12.11
C ARG A 115 5.20 4.76 12.69
N VAL A 116 4.24 5.14 11.86
CA VAL A 116 2.85 5.41 12.30
C VAL A 116 1.88 4.29 11.95
N LEU A 117 2.34 3.31 11.19
CA LEU A 117 1.52 2.17 10.77
C LEU A 117 1.23 1.26 11.95
N PRO A 118 -0.06 1.00 12.27
CA PRO A 118 -0.40 0.02 13.31
C PRO A 118 0.21 -1.35 12.99
N LYS A 119 0.79 -1.99 13.98
CA LYS A 119 1.46 -3.29 13.82
C LYS A 119 0.53 -4.35 13.23
N THR A 120 -0.72 -4.32 13.59
CA THR A 120 -1.74 -5.26 13.09
C THR A 120 -1.99 -5.12 11.58
N LEU A 121 -1.67 -3.97 11.01
CA LEU A 121 -1.82 -3.69 9.58
C LEU A 121 -0.52 -3.80 8.80
N ASN A 122 0.61 -3.98 9.46
CA ASN A 122 1.91 -4.06 8.79
C ASN A 122 2.13 -5.44 8.19
N TYR A 123 2.12 -5.50 6.86
CA TYR A 123 2.28 -6.76 6.12
C TYR A 123 3.66 -7.38 6.33
N GLU A 124 4.72 -6.59 6.27
CA GLU A 124 6.10 -7.05 6.37
C GLU A 124 6.42 -7.62 7.76
N GLU A 125 5.94 -6.97 8.83
CA GLU A 125 6.12 -7.45 10.19
C GLU A 125 5.45 -8.81 10.39
N ASN A 126 4.25 -9.02 9.84
CA ASN A 126 3.56 -10.31 9.89
C ASN A 126 4.34 -11.41 9.17
N LEU A 127 4.98 -11.09 8.06
CA LEU A 127 5.86 -12.02 7.35
C LEU A 127 7.10 -12.38 8.17
N SER A 128 7.70 -11.40 8.82
CA SER A 128 8.86 -11.60 9.70
C SER A 128 8.51 -12.56 10.85
N LEU A 129 7.35 -12.38 11.46
CA LEU A 129 6.85 -13.28 12.51
C LEU A 129 6.63 -14.70 12.00
N ASN A 130 6.02 -14.85 10.83
CA ASN A 130 5.80 -16.16 10.22
C ASN A 130 7.13 -16.85 9.88
N ASN A 131 8.09 -16.10 9.37
CA ASN A 131 9.42 -16.63 9.09
C ASN A 131 10.14 -17.09 10.37
N ARG A 132 10.00 -16.33 11.45
CA ARG A 132 10.57 -16.71 12.74
C ARG A 132 9.96 -18.00 13.27
N SER A 133 8.65 -18.18 13.14
CA SER A 133 7.97 -19.40 13.59
C SER A 133 8.40 -20.62 12.77
N SER A 134 8.73 -20.46 11.50
CA SER A 134 9.22 -21.55 10.65
C SER A 134 10.66 -21.96 10.96
N TYR A 135 11.43 -21.13 11.64
CA TYR A 135 12.81 -21.40 12.05
C TYR A 135 12.94 -21.81 13.52
N ALA A 136 11.83 -21.84 14.26
CA ALA A 136 11.85 -22.31 15.65
C ALA A 136 12.12 -23.82 15.68
N PRO A 137 13.06 -24.30 16.51
CA PRO A 137 13.35 -25.73 16.62
C PRO A 137 12.19 -26.50 17.26
#